data_867d686ed700d9a996e5a551a2cae2b7
#
_entry.id   867d686ed700d9a996e5a551a2cae2b7
#
_cell.length_a   1.000
_cell.length_b   1.000
_cell.length_c   1.000
_cell.angle_alpha   90.00
_cell.angle_beta   90.00
_cell.angle_gamma   90.00
#
_symmetry.space_group_name_H-M   'P 1'
#
loop_
_entity.id
_entity.type
_entity.pdbx_description
1 polymer ?
#
loop_
_entity_poly.entity_id
_entity_poly.type
_entity_poly.pdbx_seq_one_letter_code
_entity_poly.pdbx_strand_id
1 'polypeptide(L)'
;MFSCSDDESDQQDNACVEEGEDICGCMDIDAINYDPLATLDDGTCQYYTGELNVVWSKSYTEIGGEMWSIRPVSDGGFIMALGNAGDCVGYGCEYYGQLIRLDNHGDLMWQKMYENSTGIYSARETSDGGFIAAGYYECVTSASCYPDMFILKTNADGNEEWSSVDASNDNNNDWARDAIQTQDGNFVVTGTWNDDGWYSKAALRKYDTSGELMWGYNYSSSDANESYELLETGDGDLVFAGYSGTQHGAYKHFMVKTNADGDQIWKKKAASVGDAI
;
A
#
# COMPACT_ATOMS: atom_id res chain seq x y z
N MET A 1 -5.60 15.00 -74.48
CA MET A 1 -4.41 14.39 -73.88
C MET A 1 -4.22 15.08 -72.54
N PHE A 2 -4.80 14.53 -71.53
CA PHE A 2 -4.69 15.07 -70.15
C PHE A 2 -3.72 14.21 -69.38
N SER A 3 -2.70 14.85 -68.87
CA SER A 3 -1.75 14.26 -67.93
C SER A 3 -2.33 14.32 -66.54
N CYS A 4 -2.53 13.17 -65.91
CA CYS A 4 -2.76 13.11 -64.49
C CYS A 4 -1.41 13.23 -63.80
N SER A 5 -1.27 14.19 -62.93
CA SER A 5 -0.22 14.22 -61.90
C SER A 5 -0.81 13.60 -60.64
N ASP A 6 -0.26 12.48 -60.27
CA ASP A 6 -0.51 11.84 -59.00
C ASP A 6 0.21 12.67 -57.91
N ASP A 7 -0.56 13.35 -57.08
CA ASP A 7 -0.10 13.93 -55.83
C ASP A 7 -0.84 13.18 -54.70
N GLU A 8 -0.26 12.09 -54.28
CA GLU A 8 -0.65 11.40 -53.05
C GLU A 8 0.04 12.07 -51.87
N SER A 9 -0.70 12.92 -51.20
CA SER A 9 -0.43 13.30 -49.81
C SER A 9 -1.75 13.33 -49.09
N ASP A 10 -2.33 12.16 -48.87
CA ASP A 10 -3.37 11.96 -47.88
C ASP A 10 -2.73 11.93 -46.47
N GLN A 11 -2.44 13.11 -45.94
CA GLN A 11 -2.35 13.32 -44.50
C GLN A 11 -3.79 13.39 -44.03
N GLN A 12 -4.32 12.29 -43.51
CA GLN A 12 -5.51 12.27 -42.71
C GLN A 12 -5.22 13.05 -41.42
N ASP A 13 -5.53 14.36 -41.45
CA ASP A 13 -5.72 15.14 -40.24
C ASP A 13 -6.95 14.58 -39.50
N ASN A 14 -6.73 13.56 -38.65
CA ASN A 14 -7.69 13.14 -37.65
C ASN A 14 -7.72 14.19 -36.53
N ALA A 15 -8.22 15.37 -36.83
CA ALA A 15 -8.60 16.31 -35.81
C ALA A 15 -9.94 15.82 -35.23
N CYS A 16 -9.90 15.26 -34.03
CA CYS A 16 -11.07 15.10 -33.22
C CYS A 16 -11.63 16.51 -32.93
N VAL A 17 -12.72 16.84 -33.59
CA VAL A 17 -13.43 18.09 -33.36
C VAL A 17 -14.54 17.78 -32.38
N GLU A 18 -14.47 18.37 -31.19
CA GLU A 18 -15.52 18.30 -30.18
C GLU A 18 -16.78 19.03 -30.72
N GLU A 19 -17.60 18.34 -31.51
CA GLU A 19 -18.98 18.74 -31.81
C GLU A 19 -19.91 17.61 -31.39
N GLY A 20 -20.44 17.71 -30.17
CA GLY A 20 -21.43 16.74 -29.65
C GLY A 20 -20.85 15.81 -28.60
N GLU A 21 -21.59 14.83 -28.19
CA GLU A 21 -21.36 13.93 -27.05
C GLU A 21 -20.17 12.93 -27.22
N ASP A 22 -19.32 13.10 -28.24
CA ASP A 22 -18.22 12.19 -28.50
C ASP A 22 -16.98 12.55 -27.69
N ILE A 23 -16.46 11.56 -26.96
CA ILE A 23 -15.19 11.64 -26.22
C ILE A 23 -14.11 11.00 -27.08
N CYS A 24 -13.11 11.81 -27.46
CA CYS A 24 -11.99 11.36 -28.24
C CYS A 24 -10.91 10.73 -27.35
N GLY A 25 -10.35 9.59 -27.75
CA GLY A 25 -9.30 8.91 -27.02
C GLY A 25 -8.93 7.58 -27.68
N CYS A 26 -7.92 6.92 -27.15
CA CYS A 26 -7.54 5.59 -27.61
C CYS A 26 -8.58 4.54 -27.17
N MET A 27 -9.21 3.88 -28.14
CA MET A 27 -10.22 2.84 -27.87
C MET A 27 -9.66 1.41 -27.87
N ASP A 28 -8.38 1.23 -28.11
CA ASP A 28 -7.77 -0.10 -28.10
C ASP A 28 -7.40 -0.50 -26.67
N ILE A 29 -8.03 -1.57 -26.16
CA ILE A 29 -7.80 -2.07 -24.80
C ILE A 29 -6.36 -2.56 -24.55
N ASP A 30 -5.63 -2.90 -25.62
CA ASP A 30 -4.24 -3.32 -25.53
C ASP A 30 -3.25 -2.15 -25.53
N ALA A 31 -3.73 -0.92 -25.72
CA ALA A 31 -2.91 0.27 -25.68
C ALA A 31 -2.67 0.74 -24.24
N ILE A 32 -1.47 1.28 -23.95
CA ILE A 32 -1.09 1.79 -22.62
C ILE A 32 -1.84 3.06 -22.23
N ASN A 33 -2.40 3.78 -23.18
CA ASN A 33 -3.22 4.98 -22.99
C ASN A 33 -4.70 4.74 -23.37
N TYR A 34 -5.18 3.49 -23.24
CA TYR A 34 -6.60 3.17 -23.42
C TYR A 34 -7.49 4.05 -22.56
N ASP A 35 -8.48 4.68 -23.18
CA ASP A 35 -9.50 5.46 -22.48
C ASP A 35 -10.85 4.71 -22.52
N PRO A 36 -11.32 4.14 -21.41
CA PRO A 36 -12.59 3.42 -21.36
C PRO A 36 -13.82 4.30 -21.57
N LEU A 37 -13.65 5.64 -21.55
CA LEU A 37 -14.73 6.60 -21.79
C LEU A 37 -14.76 7.10 -23.23
N ALA A 38 -13.73 6.82 -24.03
CA ALA A 38 -13.68 7.23 -25.41
C ALA A 38 -14.82 6.57 -26.22
N THR A 39 -15.53 7.41 -26.99
CA THR A 39 -16.57 6.98 -27.95
C THR A 39 -16.10 7.08 -29.40
N LEU A 40 -15.00 7.77 -29.61
CA LEU A 40 -14.35 7.96 -30.91
C LEU A 40 -12.83 7.76 -30.76
N ASP A 41 -12.27 6.87 -31.59
CA ASP A 41 -10.83 6.65 -31.65
C ASP A 41 -10.16 7.85 -32.34
N ASP A 42 -9.25 8.50 -31.63
CA ASP A 42 -8.48 9.66 -32.10
C ASP A 42 -7.15 9.27 -32.77
N GLY A 43 -6.86 7.98 -32.89
CA GLY A 43 -5.63 7.45 -33.47
C GLY A 43 -4.38 7.65 -32.60
N THR A 44 -4.54 8.06 -31.35
CA THR A 44 -3.41 8.31 -30.42
C THR A 44 -2.96 7.08 -29.65
N CYS A 45 -3.48 5.89 -29.96
CA CYS A 45 -3.13 4.65 -29.28
C CYS A 45 -1.63 4.43 -29.21
N GLN A 46 -1.12 4.26 -28.02
CA GLN A 46 0.28 3.97 -27.75
C GLN A 46 0.42 2.51 -27.33
N TYR A 47 1.34 1.82 -27.93
CA TYR A 47 1.60 0.41 -27.63
C TYR A 47 2.97 0.23 -27.01
N TYR A 48 3.06 -0.77 -26.15
CA TYR A 48 4.34 -1.18 -25.61
C TYR A 48 5.20 -1.78 -26.73
N THR A 49 6.27 -1.12 -27.12
CA THR A 49 7.14 -1.56 -28.24
C THR A 49 8.12 -2.68 -27.86
N GLY A 50 8.01 -3.20 -26.63
CA GLY A 50 8.77 -4.39 -26.21
C GLY A 50 10.19 -4.11 -25.71
N GLU A 51 10.70 -2.91 -25.80
CA GLU A 51 11.97 -2.54 -25.18
C GLU A 51 11.71 -1.90 -23.81
N LEU A 52 11.94 -2.67 -22.74
CA LEU A 52 12.01 -2.14 -21.39
C LEU A 52 13.27 -1.28 -21.28
N ASN A 53 13.12 0.04 -21.38
CA ASN A 53 14.20 0.94 -21.07
C ASN A 53 14.34 1.03 -19.53
N VAL A 54 15.36 0.38 -18.99
CA VAL A 54 15.75 0.59 -17.60
C VAL A 54 16.28 2.01 -17.48
N VAL A 55 15.51 2.89 -16.83
CA VAL A 55 15.91 4.29 -16.62
C VAL A 55 17.11 4.34 -15.66
N TRP A 56 17.05 3.55 -14.59
CA TRP A 56 18.16 3.35 -13.68
C TRP A 56 18.00 2.02 -12.91
N SER A 57 19.12 1.50 -12.41
CA SER A 57 19.17 0.36 -11.49
C SER A 57 20.24 0.64 -10.45
N LYS A 58 19.90 0.48 -9.17
CA LYS A 58 20.85 0.69 -8.05
C LYS A 58 20.79 -0.47 -7.07
N SER A 59 21.95 -0.76 -6.48
CA SER A 59 22.10 -1.71 -5.39
C SER A 59 22.63 -0.96 -4.16
N TYR A 60 22.02 -1.22 -3.02
CA TYR A 60 22.37 -0.58 -1.74
C TYR A 60 23.01 -1.65 -0.86
N THR A 61 24.36 -1.69 -0.84
CA THR A 61 25.13 -2.72 -0.12
C THR A 61 25.26 -2.44 1.38
N GLU A 62 24.99 -1.21 1.80
CA GLU A 62 25.12 -0.77 3.19
C GLU A 62 23.78 -0.74 3.94
N ILE A 63 22.69 -1.10 3.24
CA ILE A 63 21.36 -1.17 3.82
C ILE A 63 21.08 -2.61 4.20
N GLY A 64 21.05 -2.89 5.50
CA GLY A 64 20.63 -4.19 6.04
C GLY A 64 19.11 -4.30 6.15
N GLY A 65 18.62 -5.54 6.32
CA GLY A 65 17.21 -5.81 6.55
C GLY A 65 16.46 -6.32 5.32
N GLU A 66 15.18 -6.65 5.54
CA GLU A 66 14.25 -7.12 4.52
C GLU A 66 13.35 -5.98 4.07
N MET A 67 13.34 -5.67 2.77
CA MET A 67 12.44 -4.67 2.22
C MET A 67 11.05 -5.25 2.03
N TRP A 68 10.04 -4.60 2.62
CA TRP A 68 8.65 -5.03 2.52
C TRP A 68 7.77 -4.10 1.68
N SER A 69 8.09 -2.83 1.61
CA SER A 69 7.35 -1.92 0.73
C SER A 69 8.23 -0.82 0.14
N ILE A 70 7.82 -0.36 -1.03
CA ILE A 70 8.31 0.85 -1.67
C ILE A 70 7.09 1.62 -2.20
N ARG A 71 7.05 2.92 -1.95
CA ARG A 71 5.96 3.81 -2.41
C ARG A 71 6.56 5.08 -3.01
N PRO A 72 5.92 5.63 -4.06
CA PRO A 72 6.31 6.93 -4.59
C PRO A 72 5.98 8.03 -3.58
N VAL A 73 6.70 9.13 -3.68
CA VAL A 73 6.53 10.35 -2.89
C VAL A 73 6.29 11.51 -3.85
N SER A 74 5.58 12.54 -3.38
CA SER A 74 5.06 13.63 -4.20
C SER A 74 6.12 14.42 -4.99
N ASP A 75 7.37 14.42 -4.53
CA ASP A 75 8.51 15.04 -5.22
C ASP A 75 9.15 14.16 -6.32
N GLY A 76 8.57 12.98 -6.59
CA GLY A 76 9.03 12.02 -7.57
C GLY A 76 10.03 10.99 -7.04
N GLY A 77 10.43 11.06 -5.79
CA GLY A 77 11.28 10.06 -5.13
C GLY A 77 10.48 8.92 -4.50
N PHE A 78 11.11 8.17 -3.57
CA PHE A 78 10.53 6.97 -3.01
C PHE A 78 10.76 6.88 -1.51
N ILE A 79 9.78 6.32 -0.79
CA ILE A 79 9.92 5.86 0.60
C ILE A 79 9.91 4.33 0.62
N MET A 80 10.83 3.74 1.34
CA MET A 80 10.93 2.30 1.54
C MET A 80 10.77 1.96 3.01
N ALA A 81 10.07 0.86 3.30
CA ALA A 81 9.92 0.32 4.65
C ALA A 81 10.57 -1.05 4.73
N LEU A 82 11.35 -1.24 5.79
CA LEU A 82 12.15 -2.43 6.03
C LEU A 82 11.97 -2.93 7.47
N GLY A 83 12.24 -4.22 7.64
CA GLY A 83 12.34 -4.84 8.95
C GLY A 83 13.59 -5.66 9.09
N ASN A 84 13.81 -6.18 10.29
CA ASN A 84 14.94 -7.04 10.62
C ASN A 84 16.32 -6.38 10.32
N ALA A 85 16.36 -5.04 10.32
CA ALA A 85 17.60 -4.30 10.19
C ALA A 85 18.28 -4.26 11.56
N GLY A 86 19.34 -5.05 11.75
CA GLY A 86 20.05 -5.06 13.01
C GLY A 86 21.26 -5.97 12.97
N ASP A 87 22.15 -5.77 13.93
CA ASP A 87 23.36 -6.58 14.08
C ASP A 87 23.10 -7.74 15.05
N CYS A 88 23.47 -8.94 14.60
CA CYS A 88 23.52 -10.10 15.49
C CYS A 88 24.85 -10.16 16.21
N VAL A 89 24.86 -10.01 17.53
CA VAL A 89 26.04 -10.18 18.37
C VAL A 89 25.85 -11.42 19.26
N GLY A 90 26.56 -12.47 18.95
CA GLY A 90 26.45 -13.74 19.68
C GLY A 90 25.14 -14.47 19.40
N TYR A 91 24.34 -14.74 20.46
CA TYR A 91 23.03 -15.39 20.35
C TYR A 91 21.85 -14.42 20.36
N GLY A 92 22.11 -13.11 20.40
CA GLY A 92 21.10 -12.04 20.37
C GLY A 92 21.17 -11.24 19.08
N CYS A 93 20.03 -11.11 18.39
CA CYS A 93 19.87 -10.16 17.30
C CYS A 93 18.96 -9.03 17.82
N GLU A 94 19.43 -7.79 17.65
CA GLU A 94 18.57 -6.64 17.82
C GLU A 94 17.99 -6.29 16.46
N TYR A 95 16.66 -6.31 16.33
CA TYR A 95 15.97 -5.99 15.09
C TYR A 95 15.29 -4.63 15.20
N TYR A 96 15.39 -3.84 14.14
CA TYR A 96 14.81 -2.51 14.07
C TYR A 96 13.99 -2.39 12.79
N GLY A 97 12.86 -1.71 12.90
CA GLY A 97 12.14 -1.19 11.75
C GLY A 97 12.90 0.00 11.17
N GLN A 98 12.91 0.11 9.86
CA GLN A 98 13.68 1.11 9.16
C GLN A 98 12.88 1.77 8.04
N LEU A 99 13.06 3.10 7.89
CA LEU A 99 12.60 3.84 6.72
C LEU A 99 13.80 4.38 5.94
N ILE A 100 13.69 4.35 4.62
CA ILE A 100 14.69 4.85 3.69
C ILE A 100 14.02 5.76 2.69
N ARG A 101 14.55 6.97 2.53
CA ARG A 101 14.10 7.95 1.56
C ARG A 101 15.08 8.05 0.42
N LEU A 102 14.58 7.86 -0.79
CA LEU A 102 15.34 7.99 -2.02
C LEU A 102 14.79 9.17 -2.84
N ASP A 103 15.65 9.84 -3.58
CA ASP A 103 15.21 10.80 -4.58
C ASP A 103 14.68 10.10 -5.86
N ASN A 104 14.29 10.88 -6.86
CA ASN A 104 13.75 10.38 -8.14
C ASN A 104 14.79 9.65 -9.01
N HIS A 105 16.08 9.74 -8.69
CA HIS A 105 17.16 8.99 -9.33
C HIS A 105 17.57 7.76 -8.53
N GLY A 106 16.91 7.50 -7.40
CA GLY A 106 17.23 6.43 -6.48
C GLY A 106 18.47 6.71 -5.62
N ASP A 107 18.89 7.96 -5.47
CA ASP A 107 19.96 8.31 -4.56
C ASP A 107 19.44 8.41 -3.12
N LEU A 108 20.24 7.90 -2.17
CA LEU A 108 19.90 7.90 -0.76
C LEU A 108 19.84 9.33 -0.22
N MET A 109 18.66 9.77 0.22
CA MET A 109 18.50 11.05 0.91
C MET A 109 18.72 10.90 2.41
N TRP A 110 18.04 9.93 3.02
CA TRP A 110 18.22 9.57 4.42
C TRP A 110 17.78 8.14 4.71
N GLN A 111 18.29 7.60 5.82
CA GLN A 111 17.98 6.30 6.38
C GLN A 111 17.79 6.47 7.89
N LYS A 112 16.72 5.93 8.44
CA LYS A 112 16.39 6.01 9.86
C LYS A 112 16.00 4.64 10.41
N MET A 113 16.52 4.30 11.58
CA MET A 113 16.10 3.15 12.37
C MET A 113 15.26 3.63 13.55
N TYR A 114 14.25 2.85 13.91
CA TYR A 114 13.33 3.17 14.99
C TYR A 114 13.39 2.09 16.07
N GLU A 115 13.96 2.42 17.22
CA GLU A 115 14.27 1.48 18.29
C GLU A 115 13.02 0.85 18.94
N ASN A 116 11.86 1.52 18.82
CA ASN A 116 10.59 1.00 19.33
C ASN A 116 9.84 0.11 18.30
N SER A 117 10.51 -0.28 17.23
CA SER A 117 9.93 -1.12 16.18
C SER A 117 10.89 -2.25 15.83
N THR A 118 10.37 -3.46 15.69
CA THR A 118 11.13 -4.61 15.19
C THR A 118 11.09 -4.69 13.67
N GLY A 119 10.01 -4.19 13.05
CA GLY A 119 9.88 -4.12 11.61
C GLY A 119 8.76 -3.21 11.15
N ILE A 120 8.95 -2.57 10.01
CA ILE A 120 7.97 -1.68 9.37
C ILE A 120 7.57 -2.29 8.04
N TYR A 121 6.28 -2.67 7.90
CA TYR A 121 5.74 -3.31 6.70
C TYR A 121 5.40 -2.33 5.60
N SER A 122 4.90 -1.14 5.95
CA SER A 122 4.54 -0.12 4.97
C SER A 122 4.83 1.29 5.48
N ALA A 123 5.05 2.21 4.54
CA ALA A 123 5.13 3.63 4.80
C ALA A 123 4.51 4.41 3.65
N ARG A 124 3.80 5.50 3.96
CA ARG A 124 3.17 6.40 3.00
C ARG A 124 3.40 7.85 3.38
N GLU A 125 3.56 8.69 2.37
CA GLU A 125 3.65 10.14 2.56
C GLU A 125 2.33 10.69 3.12
N THR A 126 2.44 11.66 4.00
CA THR A 126 1.32 12.39 4.59
C THR A 126 1.24 13.80 4.02
N SER A 127 0.11 14.48 4.17
CA SER A 127 -0.17 15.79 3.56
C SER A 127 0.79 16.91 4.01
N ASP A 128 1.50 16.71 5.12
CA ASP A 128 2.54 17.62 5.63
C ASP A 128 3.95 17.32 5.09
N GLY A 129 4.06 16.33 4.16
CA GLY A 129 5.32 15.87 3.61
C GLY A 129 6.10 14.91 4.51
N GLY A 130 5.58 14.55 5.68
CA GLY A 130 6.09 13.49 6.53
C GLY A 130 5.61 12.11 6.10
N PHE A 131 5.72 11.12 7.00
CA PHE A 131 5.33 9.75 6.68
C PHE A 131 4.54 9.11 7.82
N ILE A 132 3.49 8.35 7.46
CA ILE A 132 2.84 7.40 8.36
C ILE A 132 3.33 5.99 8.00
N ALA A 133 3.68 5.21 9.01
CA ALA A 133 4.19 3.86 8.83
C ALA A 133 3.51 2.87 9.76
N ALA A 134 3.39 1.63 9.30
CA ALA A 134 2.78 0.51 10.02
C ALA A 134 3.76 -0.66 10.10
N GLY A 135 3.80 -1.31 11.25
CA GLY A 135 4.72 -2.41 11.50
C GLY A 135 4.37 -3.18 12.77
N TYR A 136 5.38 -3.69 13.42
CA TYR A 136 5.24 -4.38 14.67
C TYR A 136 6.40 -4.10 15.61
N TYR A 137 6.10 -4.20 16.89
CA TYR A 137 7.07 -4.20 17.97
C TYR A 137 7.08 -5.58 18.61
N GLU A 138 8.25 -6.16 18.77
CA GLU A 138 8.43 -7.42 19.50
C GLU A 138 9.52 -7.21 20.55
N CYS A 139 9.19 -7.45 21.81
CA CYS A 139 10.19 -7.33 22.84
C CYS A 139 11.19 -8.51 22.77
N VAL A 140 12.47 -8.20 22.70
CA VAL A 140 13.55 -9.22 22.58
C VAL A 140 13.99 -9.79 23.94
N THR A 141 13.38 -9.35 25.05
CA THR A 141 13.87 -9.65 26.40
C THR A 141 13.23 -10.85 27.08
N SER A 142 12.19 -11.45 26.51
CA SER A 142 11.43 -12.56 27.09
C SER A 142 11.00 -13.57 26.04
N ALA A 143 11.09 -14.85 26.38
CA ALA A 143 10.57 -15.94 25.54
C ALA A 143 9.04 -15.95 25.39
N SER A 144 8.35 -15.02 26.01
CA SER A 144 6.89 -14.85 25.99
C SER A 144 6.48 -13.50 25.43
N CYS A 145 7.29 -12.90 24.58
CA CYS A 145 6.93 -11.68 23.86
C CYS A 145 6.30 -12.05 22.54
N TYR A 146 5.21 -11.39 22.27
CA TYR A 146 4.45 -11.50 21.03
C TYR A 146 4.47 -10.15 20.34
N PRO A 147 4.45 -10.10 18.99
CA PRO A 147 4.39 -8.85 18.25
C PRO A 147 3.11 -8.08 18.56
N ASP A 148 3.26 -6.78 18.79
CA ASP A 148 2.17 -5.82 18.93
C ASP A 148 2.16 -4.86 17.74
N MET A 149 0.99 -4.31 17.39
CA MET A 149 0.89 -3.32 16.32
C MET A 149 1.73 -2.09 16.64
N PHE A 150 2.61 -1.71 15.74
CA PHE A 150 3.40 -0.50 15.81
C PHE A 150 3.01 0.48 14.72
N ILE A 151 2.78 1.72 15.12
CA ILE A 151 2.43 2.83 14.22
C ILE A 151 3.41 3.97 14.49
N LEU A 152 3.89 4.59 13.42
CA LEU A 152 4.88 5.66 13.48
C LEU A 152 4.48 6.80 12.56
N LYS A 153 4.47 8.02 13.07
CA LYS A 153 4.41 9.26 12.29
C LYS A 153 5.75 9.97 12.37
N THR A 154 6.26 10.38 11.21
CA THR A 154 7.50 11.15 11.12
C THR A 154 7.27 12.47 10.38
N ASN A 155 8.19 13.41 10.54
CA ASN A 155 8.31 14.54 9.65
C ASN A 155 8.99 14.15 8.32
N ALA A 156 9.16 15.10 7.40
CA ALA A 156 9.78 14.88 6.08
C ALA A 156 11.24 14.38 6.15
N ASP A 157 11.97 14.72 7.21
CA ASP A 157 13.34 14.28 7.45
C ASP A 157 13.42 12.90 8.11
N GLY A 158 12.30 12.23 8.30
CA GLY A 158 12.21 10.92 8.96
C GLY A 158 12.39 10.99 10.48
N ASN A 159 12.34 12.17 11.12
CA ASN A 159 12.36 12.25 12.57
C ASN A 159 10.97 11.90 13.12
N GLU A 160 10.94 11.03 14.12
CA GLU A 160 9.72 10.65 14.81
C GLU A 160 9.03 11.89 15.40
N GLU A 161 7.74 12.05 15.11
CA GLU A 161 6.85 13.00 15.75
C GLU A 161 6.08 12.33 16.89
N TRP A 162 5.59 11.12 16.61
CA TRP A 162 5.01 10.21 17.59
C TRP A 162 5.05 8.77 17.11
N SER A 163 5.01 7.85 18.05
CA SER A 163 4.78 6.42 17.77
C SER A 163 3.80 5.86 18.79
N SER A 164 3.10 4.80 18.41
CA SER A 164 2.16 4.08 19.27
C SER A 164 2.36 2.58 19.11
N VAL A 165 2.32 1.88 20.23
CA VAL A 165 2.21 0.42 20.28
C VAL A 165 0.83 0.08 20.77
N ASP A 166 -0.01 -0.48 19.90
CA ASP A 166 -1.35 -0.94 20.26
C ASP A 166 -1.25 -2.43 20.62
N ALA A 167 -1.18 -2.68 21.89
CA ALA A 167 -0.97 -4.00 22.48
C ALA A 167 -2.29 -4.59 22.96
N SER A 168 -2.62 -5.79 22.47
CA SER A 168 -3.57 -6.64 23.18
C SER A 168 -2.90 -7.19 24.45
N ASN A 169 -3.58 -7.09 25.60
CA ASN A 169 -3.02 -7.56 26.89
C ASN A 169 -2.96 -9.08 27.03
N ASP A 170 -2.84 -9.85 25.93
CA ASP A 170 -3.15 -11.27 25.90
C ASP A 170 -2.09 -12.14 25.21
N ASN A 171 -0.85 -11.95 25.23
CA ASN A 171 0.19 -12.85 24.69
C ASN A 171 -0.13 -13.38 23.27
N ASN A 172 -0.70 -12.56 22.40
CA ASN A 172 -1.05 -12.92 21.03
C ASN A 172 -0.32 -12.00 20.03
N ASN A 173 -0.27 -12.44 18.79
CA ASN A 173 0.44 -11.71 17.73
C ASN A 173 -0.49 -10.69 17.06
N ASP A 174 -0.12 -9.41 17.12
CA ASP A 174 -0.79 -8.31 16.44
C ASP A 174 0.18 -7.61 15.48
N TRP A 175 -0.26 -7.33 14.27
CA TRP A 175 0.58 -6.69 13.25
C TRP A 175 -0.17 -5.58 12.54
N ALA A 176 0.38 -4.38 12.50
CA ALA A 176 -0.05 -3.33 11.59
C ALA A 176 0.61 -3.57 10.23
N ARG A 177 -0.19 -3.74 9.18
CA ARG A 177 0.29 -4.09 7.85
C ARG A 177 0.35 -2.91 6.89
N ASP A 178 -0.60 -2.02 6.96
CA ASP A 178 -0.64 -0.81 6.14
C ASP A 178 -1.29 0.35 6.90
N ALA A 179 -0.86 1.56 6.60
CA ALA A 179 -1.37 2.79 7.19
C ALA A 179 -1.52 3.88 6.14
N ILE A 180 -2.60 4.65 6.23
CA ILE A 180 -2.87 5.80 5.38
C ILE A 180 -3.25 7.02 6.23
N GLN A 181 -3.00 8.22 5.69
CA GLN A 181 -3.69 9.42 6.15
C GLN A 181 -5.00 9.55 5.39
N THR A 182 -6.11 9.73 6.09
CA THR A 182 -7.44 9.94 5.50
C THR A 182 -7.70 11.41 5.18
N GLN A 183 -8.70 11.69 4.33
CA GLN A 183 -9.05 13.06 3.90
C GLN A 183 -9.39 14.00 5.05
N ASP A 184 -9.82 13.47 6.20
CA ASP A 184 -10.07 14.24 7.42
C ASP A 184 -8.79 14.57 8.21
N GLY A 185 -7.61 14.14 7.70
CA GLY A 185 -6.30 14.40 8.29
C GLY A 185 -5.87 13.38 9.35
N ASN A 186 -6.74 12.48 9.76
CA ASN A 186 -6.45 11.41 10.72
C ASN A 186 -5.74 10.24 10.05
N PHE A 187 -5.41 9.20 10.82
CA PHE A 187 -4.70 8.04 10.29
C PHE A 187 -5.52 6.78 10.50
N VAL A 188 -5.58 5.92 9.47
CA VAL A 188 -6.20 4.60 9.58
C VAL A 188 -5.16 3.55 9.28
N VAL A 189 -5.17 2.51 10.09
CA VAL A 189 -4.25 1.37 10.04
C VAL A 189 -5.05 0.10 9.85
N THR A 190 -4.58 -0.77 8.96
CA THR A 190 -5.12 -2.12 8.83
C THR A 190 -4.08 -3.17 9.20
N GLY A 191 -4.54 -4.32 9.64
CA GLY A 191 -3.64 -5.40 9.99
C GLY A 191 -4.34 -6.61 10.59
N THR A 192 -3.61 -7.28 11.46
CA THR A 192 -4.05 -8.50 12.12
C THR A 192 -4.14 -8.25 13.62
N TRP A 193 -5.26 -8.61 14.21
CA TRP A 193 -5.52 -8.55 15.64
C TRP A 193 -5.94 -9.91 16.17
N ASN A 194 -5.37 -10.33 17.26
CA ASN A 194 -5.66 -11.60 17.87
C ASN A 194 -5.98 -11.44 19.36
N ASP A 195 -7.27 -11.38 19.69
CA ASP A 195 -7.78 -11.12 21.05
C ASP A 195 -8.24 -12.38 21.82
N ASP A 196 -8.23 -13.57 21.17
CA ASP A 196 -8.72 -14.80 21.77
C ASP A 196 -7.73 -15.99 21.69
N GLY A 197 -6.57 -15.78 21.07
CA GLY A 197 -5.51 -16.79 20.93
C GLY A 197 -5.79 -17.91 19.93
N TRP A 198 -6.98 -17.93 19.30
CA TRP A 198 -7.39 -18.99 18.40
C TRP A 198 -7.39 -18.55 16.94
N TYR A 199 -7.89 -17.35 16.66
CA TYR A 199 -8.05 -16.87 15.30
C TYR A 199 -7.65 -15.41 15.18
N SER A 200 -6.75 -15.11 14.24
CA SER A 200 -6.45 -13.75 13.84
C SER A 200 -7.67 -13.10 13.19
N LYS A 201 -7.87 -11.82 13.46
CA LYS A 201 -8.95 -11.00 12.93
C LYS A 201 -8.36 -9.88 12.09
N ALA A 202 -8.92 -9.65 10.90
CA ALA A 202 -8.62 -8.43 10.17
C ALA A 202 -9.11 -7.22 10.99
N ALA A 203 -8.27 -6.24 11.16
CA ALA A 203 -8.54 -5.09 12.02
C ALA A 203 -8.39 -3.76 11.28
N LEU A 204 -9.20 -2.78 11.67
CA LEU A 204 -8.95 -1.36 11.43
C LEU A 204 -8.82 -0.64 12.75
N ARG A 205 -7.90 0.31 12.81
CA ARG A 205 -7.67 1.24 13.91
C ARG A 205 -7.57 2.64 13.35
N LYS A 206 -8.29 3.61 13.93
CA LYS A 206 -8.18 5.02 13.56
C LYS A 206 -7.55 5.80 14.69
N TYR A 207 -6.55 6.60 14.35
CA TYR A 207 -5.79 7.47 15.25
C TYR A 207 -5.98 8.91 14.82
N ASP A 208 -6.02 9.81 15.77
CA ASP A 208 -6.01 11.24 15.51
C ASP A 208 -4.59 11.72 15.11
N THR A 209 -4.46 13.01 14.81
CA THR A 209 -3.19 13.63 14.41
C THR A 209 -2.10 13.61 15.48
N SER A 210 -2.46 13.35 16.73
CA SER A 210 -1.53 13.21 17.87
C SER A 210 -1.13 11.75 18.16
N GLY A 211 -1.71 10.78 17.43
CA GLY A 211 -1.46 9.36 17.63
C GLY A 211 -2.34 8.70 18.69
N GLU A 212 -3.39 9.39 19.16
CA GLU A 212 -4.35 8.82 20.11
C GLU A 212 -5.41 7.98 19.37
N LEU A 213 -5.70 6.79 19.90
CA LEU A 213 -6.67 5.87 19.30
C LEU A 213 -8.09 6.45 19.42
N MET A 214 -8.73 6.70 18.27
CA MET A 214 -10.12 7.18 18.21
C MET A 214 -11.11 6.02 18.25
N TRP A 215 -10.87 4.99 17.45
CA TRP A 215 -11.67 3.77 17.44
C TRP A 215 -10.89 2.57 16.85
N GLY A 216 -11.34 1.37 17.21
CA GLY A 216 -10.79 0.12 16.65
C GLY A 216 -11.87 -0.93 16.46
N TYR A 217 -11.88 -1.58 15.30
CA TYR A 217 -12.80 -2.65 14.94
C TYR A 217 -12.08 -3.88 14.43
N ASN A 218 -12.63 -5.04 14.76
CA ASN A 218 -12.20 -6.33 14.28
C ASN A 218 -13.26 -6.93 13.36
N TYR A 219 -12.89 -7.27 12.14
CA TYR A 219 -13.80 -7.80 11.12
C TYR A 219 -13.64 -9.30 11.00
N SER A 220 -14.16 -10.03 12.00
CA SER A 220 -14.02 -11.47 12.05
C SER A 220 -15.14 -12.21 11.33
N SER A 221 -14.80 -13.36 10.79
CA SER A 221 -15.67 -14.50 10.55
C SER A 221 -15.11 -15.65 11.39
N SER A 222 -15.72 -16.83 11.34
CA SER A 222 -15.25 -18.06 12.02
C SER A 222 -13.86 -18.55 11.59
N ASP A 223 -13.20 -17.86 10.66
CA ASP A 223 -11.90 -18.22 10.08
C ASP A 223 -10.87 -17.16 10.48
N ALA A 224 -9.58 -17.54 10.54
CA ALA A 224 -8.48 -16.60 10.66
C ALA A 224 -8.49 -15.62 9.48
N ASN A 225 -8.43 -14.33 9.76
CA ASN A 225 -8.42 -13.27 8.75
C ASN A 225 -7.24 -12.34 9.00
N GLU A 226 -6.50 -12.02 7.95
CA GLU A 226 -5.41 -11.05 7.97
C GLU A 226 -5.62 -10.04 6.86
N SER A 227 -5.47 -8.76 7.15
CA SER A 227 -5.54 -7.68 6.15
C SER A 227 -4.16 -7.08 5.91
N TYR A 228 -3.90 -6.69 4.66
CA TYR A 228 -2.56 -6.29 4.20
C TYR A 228 -2.51 -4.93 3.55
N GLU A 229 -3.57 -4.53 2.88
CA GLU A 229 -3.63 -3.27 2.12
C GLU A 229 -4.89 -2.51 2.47
N LEU A 230 -4.77 -1.19 2.51
CA LEU A 230 -5.84 -0.26 2.85
C LEU A 230 -5.82 0.91 1.89
N LEU A 231 -7.01 1.37 1.51
CA LEU A 231 -7.19 2.62 0.78
C LEU A 231 -8.45 3.34 1.27
N GLU A 232 -8.47 4.65 1.11
CA GLU A 232 -9.66 5.47 1.21
C GLU A 232 -10.17 5.78 -0.19
N THR A 233 -11.47 5.63 -0.40
CA THR A 233 -12.15 5.94 -1.66
C THR A 233 -12.47 7.44 -1.74
N GLY A 234 -12.77 7.94 -2.95
CA GLY A 234 -13.04 9.37 -3.15
C GLY A 234 -14.26 9.91 -2.38
N ASP A 235 -15.15 9.02 -1.92
CA ASP A 235 -16.31 9.33 -1.05
C ASP A 235 -16.00 9.23 0.46
N GLY A 236 -14.73 8.97 0.83
CA GLY A 236 -14.27 8.90 2.20
C GLY A 236 -14.49 7.54 2.89
N ASP A 237 -15.00 6.54 2.15
CA ASP A 237 -15.12 5.18 2.66
C ASP A 237 -13.75 4.47 2.65
N LEU A 238 -13.61 3.45 3.51
CA LEU A 238 -12.38 2.68 3.61
C LEU A 238 -12.55 1.32 2.96
N VAL A 239 -11.55 0.90 2.19
CA VAL A 239 -11.51 -0.44 1.61
C VAL A 239 -10.21 -1.12 2.02
N PHE A 240 -10.31 -2.31 2.58
CA PHE A 240 -9.15 -3.12 2.90
C PHE A 240 -9.31 -4.55 2.40
N ALA A 241 -8.19 -5.18 2.12
CA ALA A 241 -8.14 -6.50 1.54
C ALA A 241 -7.11 -7.40 2.23
N GLY A 242 -7.36 -8.69 2.14
CA GLY A 242 -6.49 -9.68 2.74
C GLY A 242 -6.90 -11.10 2.41
N TYR A 243 -6.50 -12.04 3.25
CA TYR A 243 -6.96 -13.41 3.12
C TYR A 243 -7.61 -13.93 4.41
N SER A 244 -8.51 -14.89 4.26
CA SER A 244 -9.02 -15.71 5.34
C SER A 244 -8.56 -17.16 5.12
N GLY A 245 -8.05 -17.79 6.17
CA GLY A 245 -7.61 -19.18 6.14
C GLY A 245 -8.34 -20.02 7.17
N THR A 246 -8.55 -21.29 6.85
CA THR A 246 -8.92 -22.30 7.84
C THR A 246 -7.64 -22.97 8.36
N GLN A 247 -7.67 -23.55 9.56
CA GLN A 247 -6.55 -24.34 10.11
C GLN A 247 -6.07 -25.48 9.18
N HIS A 248 -6.78 -25.75 8.09
CA HIS A 248 -6.51 -26.83 7.14
C HIS A 248 -6.08 -26.32 5.74
N GLY A 249 -5.67 -25.03 5.61
CA GLY A 249 -4.92 -24.56 4.46
C GLY A 249 -5.71 -24.07 3.24
N ALA A 250 -7.02 -23.87 3.33
CA ALA A 250 -7.79 -23.23 2.26
C ALA A 250 -7.81 -21.70 2.45
N TYR A 251 -6.89 -21.01 1.80
CA TYR A 251 -6.89 -19.54 1.81
C TYR A 251 -7.88 -18.98 0.79
N LYS A 252 -8.67 -18.01 1.20
CA LYS A 252 -9.60 -17.25 0.34
C LYS A 252 -9.32 -15.77 0.51
N HIS A 253 -9.19 -15.06 -0.58
CA HIS A 253 -9.08 -13.61 -0.53
C HIS A 253 -10.40 -12.99 -0.13
N PHE A 254 -10.34 -11.90 0.60
CA PHE A 254 -11.50 -11.09 0.93
C PHE A 254 -11.20 -9.62 0.72
N MET A 255 -12.28 -8.86 0.57
CA MET A 255 -12.28 -7.41 0.55
C MET A 255 -13.44 -6.92 1.39
N VAL A 256 -13.21 -5.87 2.18
CA VAL A 256 -14.23 -5.23 3.00
C VAL A 256 -14.25 -3.76 2.66
N LYS A 257 -15.46 -3.21 2.51
CA LYS A 257 -15.69 -1.76 2.46
C LYS A 257 -16.42 -1.35 3.74
N THR A 258 -15.96 -0.26 4.35
CA THR A 258 -16.60 0.37 5.51
C THR A 258 -16.84 1.85 5.19
N ASN A 259 -17.70 2.49 5.97
CA ASN A 259 -17.74 3.95 6.00
C ASN A 259 -16.50 4.52 6.74
N ALA A 260 -16.39 5.85 6.80
CA ALA A 260 -15.28 6.54 7.48
C ALA A 260 -15.21 6.27 9.00
N ASP A 261 -16.31 5.82 9.61
CA ASP A 261 -16.41 5.47 11.03
C ASP A 261 -16.12 3.99 11.31
N GLY A 262 -15.78 3.22 10.26
CA GLY A 262 -15.44 1.80 10.37
C GLY A 262 -16.66 0.86 10.33
N ASP A 263 -17.88 1.34 10.14
CA ASP A 263 -19.04 0.46 9.99
C ASP A 263 -19.02 -0.28 8.66
N GLN A 264 -19.14 -1.59 8.69
CA GLN A 264 -19.06 -2.42 7.49
C GLN A 264 -20.23 -2.17 6.55
N ILE A 265 -19.95 -1.72 5.32
CA ILE A 265 -20.93 -1.58 4.24
C ILE A 265 -21.13 -2.92 3.53
N TRP A 266 -20.02 -3.54 3.13
CA TRP A 266 -20.03 -4.88 2.53
C TRP A 266 -18.73 -5.64 2.77
N LYS A 267 -18.83 -6.98 2.68
CA LYS A 267 -17.68 -7.90 2.64
C LYS A 267 -17.86 -8.86 1.47
N LYS A 268 -16.84 -9.01 0.65
CA LYS A 268 -16.77 -9.97 -0.45
C LYS A 268 -15.64 -10.96 -0.22
N LYS A 269 -15.88 -12.22 -0.53
CA LYS A 269 -14.85 -13.27 -0.54
C LYS A 269 -14.73 -13.78 -1.96
N ALA A 270 -13.51 -14.03 -2.43
CA ALA A 270 -13.29 -14.72 -3.69
C ALA A 270 -13.85 -16.15 -3.58
N ALA A 271 -14.48 -16.61 -4.65
CA ALA A 271 -14.84 -18.01 -4.79
C ALA A 271 -13.55 -18.87 -4.77
N SER A 272 -13.58 -20.04 -4.16
CA SER A 272 -12.49 -21.01 -4.30
C SER A 272 -12.32 -21.36 -5.78
N VAL A 273 -11.09 -21.62 -6.22
CA VAL A 273 -10.77 -22.12 -7.58
C VAL A 273 -11.38 -23.51 -7.72
N GLY A 274 -12.67 -23.60 -7.92
CA GLY A 274 -13.46 -24.83 -7.96
C GLY A 274 -14.96 -24.53 -7.91
N ASP A 275 -15.36 -23.32 -7.49
CA ASP A 275 -16.76 -22.90 -7.41
C ASP A 275 -17.21 -22.09 -8.65
N ALA A 276 -16.37 -22.02 -9.70
CA ALA A 276 -16.73 -21.43 -10.98
C ALA A 276 -17.36 -22.50 -11.88
N ILE A 277 -18.66 -22.65 -11.78
CA ILE A 277 -19.53 -23.19 -12.85
C ILE A 277 -20.71 -22.26 -12.96
#